data_3f7ee71419fbdc485a69f54e0bacba66
#
_entry.id   3f7ee71419fbdc485a69f54e0bacba66
#
_cell.length_a   1.000
_cell.length_b   1.000
_cell.length_c   1.000
_cell.angle_alpha   90.00
_cell.angle_beta   90.00
_cell.angle_gamma   90.00
#
_symmetry.space_group_name_H-M   'P 1'
#
loop_
_entity.id
_entity.type
_entity.pdbx_description
1 polymer ?
#
loop_
_entity_poly.entity_id
_entity_poly.type
_entity_poly.pdbx_seq_one_letter_code
_entity_poly.pdbx_strand_id
1 'polypeptide(L)'
;RAQKYFSSIEWLLRADMVHLSKLVTDVRFDLDDYARDDFFRAYTTDLSLLMAMKDFSLKQHIVENTLEGNSKGGIYEYAVTDALYKKGYPLYFYKNETTKREIDVVIQKDGMVVPIEVKGGNTRANSLKALMKNHKDISYGYKFADGNIGVDEDGIITLPLYMVAFI
;
A
#
# COMPACT_ATOMS: atom_id res chain seq x y z
N ARG A 1 -7.00 0.74 22.34
CA ARG A 1 -7.85 1.82 21.79
C ARG A 1 -8.72 1.34 20.63
N ALA A 2 -8.22 0.48 19.73
CA ALA A 2 -9.02 -0.06 18.62
C ALA A 2 -10.25 -0.86 19.11
N GLN A 3 -10.12 -1.61 20.19
CA GLN A 3 -11.17 -2.43 20.78
C GLN A 3 -12.45 -1.65 21.14
N LYS A 4 -12.32 -0.37 21.54
CA LYS A 4 -13.47 0.48 21.86
C LYS A 4 -14.35 0.80 20.65
N TYR A 5 -13.76 0.81 19.45
CA TYR A 5 -14.43 1.17 18.19
C TYR A 5 -14.65 -0.03 17.28
N PHE A 6 -14.34 -1.23 17.75
CA PHE A 6 -14.35 -2.44 16.91
C PHE A 6 -15.73 -2.68 16.27
N SER A 7 -16.82 -2.52 17.03
CA SER A 7 -18.19 -2.67 16.51
C SER A 7 -18.53 -1.64 15.42
N SER A 8 -18.04 -0.41 15.55
CA SER A 8 -18.26 0.64 14.54
C SER A 8 -17.45 0.37 13.27
N ILE A 9 -16.21 -0.11 13.43
CA ILE A 9 -15.37 -0.49 12.31
C ILE A 9 -15.95 -1.71 11.59
N GLU A 10 -16.43 -2.71 12.34
CA GLU A 10 -17.08 -3.90 11.79
C GLU A 10 -18.32 -3.53 10.98
N TRP A 11 -19.11 -2.59 11.47
CA TRP A 11 -20.27 -2.09 10.73
C TRP A 11 -19.87 -1.44 9.40
N LEU A 12 -18.84 -0.60 9.40
CA LEU A 12 -18.31 0.04 8.19
C LEU A 12 -17.73 -0.98 7.19
N LEU A 13 -17.08 -2.03 7.69
CA LEU A 13 -16.58 -3.15 6.88
C LEU A 13 -17.73 -3.91 6.21
N ARG A 14 -18.77 -4.26 6.97
CA ARG A 14 -19.97 -4.97 6.47
C ARG A 14 -20.76 -4.13 5.47
N ALA A 15 -20.74 -2.81 5.63
CA ALA A 15 -21.35 -1.88 4.69
C ALA A 15 -20.49 -1.61 3.45
N ASP A 16 -19.31 -2.25 3.34
CA ASP A 16 -18.31 -2.02 2.29
C ASP A 16 -17.92 -0.53 2.12
N MET A 17 -17.91 0.20 3.23
CA MET A 17 -17.50 1.61 3.25
C MET A 17 -16.01 1.78 3.51
N VAL A 18 -15.40 0.79 4.17
CA VAL A 18 -13.97 0.75 4.45
C VAL A 18 -13.42 -0.67 4.23
N HIS A 19 -12.14 -0.77 3.95
CA HIS A 19 -11.38 -2.01 3.99
C HIS A 19 -10.14 -1.85 4.87
N LEU A 20 -9.59 -2.97 5.32
CA LEU A 20 -8.43 -2.97 6.19
C LEU A 20 -7.22 -3.53 5.47
N SER A 21 -6.07 -2.92 5.74
CA SER A 21 -4.76 -3.51 5.50
C SER A 21 -4.17 -3.87 6.86
N LYS A 22 -3.87 -5.16 7.09
CA LYS A 22 -3.36 -5.66 8.35
C LYS A 22 -1.85 -5.60 8.42
N LEU A 23 -1.29 -5.30 9.60
CA LEU A 23 0.14 -5.42 9.83
C LEU A 23 0.53 -6.90 9.83
N VAL A 24 1.53 -7.28 9.03
CA VAL A 24 2.18 -8.59 9.14
C VAL A 24 3.49 -8.48 9.92
N THR A 25 3.76 -9.47 10.76
CA THR A 25 4.98 -9.55 11.58
C THR A 25 6.17 -10.09 10.81
N ASP A 26 5.91 -10.84 9.73
CA ASP A 26 6.90 -11.32 8.78
C ASP A 26 6.32 -11.31 7.36
N VAL A 27 7.19 -11.31 6.35
CA VAL A 27 6.79 -11.23 4.92
C VAL A 27 7.13 -12.56 4.26
N ARG A 28 6.29 -13.58 4.57
CA ARG A 28 6.41 -14.95 4.07
C ARG A 28 5.08 -15.45 3.51
N PHE A 29 5.15 -16.53 2.74
CA PHE A 29 3.94 -17.17 2.22
C PHE A 29 3.00 -17.57 3.36
N ASP A 30 1.72 -17.41 3.06
CA ASP A 30 0.56 -17.34 3.95
C ASP A 30 0.63 -16.15 4.91
N LEU A 31 0.44 -14.96 4.31
CA LEU A 31 0.49 -13.69 5.06
C LEU A 31 -0.53 -13.61 6.20
N ASP A 32 -1.64 -14.35 6.13
CA ASP A 32 -2.64 -14.38 7.20
C ASP A 32 -2.08 -14.98 8.49
N ASP A 33 -1.18 -15.94 8.42
CA ASP A 33 -0.52 -16.55 9.59
C ASP A 33 0.34 -15.53 10.36
N TYR A 34 0.79 -14.49 9.68
CA TYR A 34 1.62 -13.42 10.26
C TYR A 34 0.84 -12.15 10.54
N ALA A 35 -0.46 -12.11 10.19
CA ALA A 35 -1.28 -10.91 10.31
C ALA A 35 -1.71 -10.63 11.76
N ARG A 36 -1.71 -9.37 12.12
CA ARG A 36 -2.21 -8.90 13.42
C ARG A 36 -3.60 -8.31 13.28
N ASP A 37 -4.55 -8.83 14.01
CA ASP A 37 -5.94 -8.31 14.02
C ASP A 37 -6.08 -7.01 14.80
N ASP A 38 -5.17 -6.76 15.75
CA ASP A 38 -5.21 -5.57 16.61
C ASP A 38 -4.46 -4.36 16.01
N PHE A 39 -3.79 -4.54 14.86
CA PHE A 39 -3.02 -3.48 14.22
C PHE A 39 -3.26 -3.43 12.71
N PHE A 40 -3.97 -2.42 12.27
CA PHE A 40 -4.38 -2.25 10.89
C PHE A 40 -4.42 -0.78 10.47
N ARG A 41 -4.43 -0.56 9.16
CA ARG A 41 -4.81 0.70 8.52
C ARG A 41 -6.21 0.54 7.93
N ALA A 42 -7.04 1.56 8.05
CA ALA A 42 -8.37 1.60 7.45
C ALA A 42 -8.38 2.58 6.28
N TYR A 43 -8.91 2.13 5.17
CA TYR A 43 -9.09 2.93 3.95
C TYR A 43 -10.58 2.94 3.61
N THR A 44 -11.11 4.03 3.05
CA THR A 44 -12.45 3.99 2.41
C THR A 44 -12.36 3.14 1.15
N THR A 45 -13.43 2.47 0.78
CA THR A 45 -13.48 1.60 -0.41
C THR A 45 -13.49 2.35 -1.74
N ASP A 46 -13.45 3.68 -1.70
CA ASP A 46 -13.43 4.54 -2.87
C ASP A 46 -12.54 5.76 -2.63
N LEU A 47 -11.54 5.95 -3.49
CA LEU A 47 -10.68 7.13 -3.48
C LEU A 47 -11.50 8.41 -3.66
N SER A 48 -12.59 8.38 -4.45
CA SER A 48 -13.47 9.54 -4.63
C SER A 48 -14.16 9.95 -3.34
N LEU A 49 -14.53 8.98 -2.49
CA LEU A 49 -15.10 9.24 -1.16
C LEU A 49 -14.07 9.94 -0.27
N LEU A 50 -12.83 9.43 -0.23
CA LEU A 50 -11.75 10.11 0.47
C LEU A 50 -11.58 11.55 -0.02
N MET A 51 -11.55 11.73 -1.34
CA MET A 51 -11.38 13.06 -1.94
C MET A 51 -12.56 13.99 -1.66
N ALA A 52 -13.79 13.47 -1.55
CA ALA A 52 -14.96 14.25 -1.15
C ALA A 52 -14.87 14.78 0.29
N MET A 53 -14.20 14.03 1.17
CA MET A 53 -13.97 14.41 2.57
C MET A 53 -12.81 15.41 2.75
N LYS A 54 -12.01 15.65 1.70
CA LYS A 54 -10.87 16.58 1.73
C LYS A 54 -11.28 17.98 1.27
N ASP A 55 -10.50 18.97 1.69
CA ASP A 55 -10.66 20.35 1.25
C ASP A 55 -10.54 20.47 -0.28
N PHE A 56 -11.30 21.42 -0.86
CA PHE A 56 -11.33 21.63 -2.30
C PHE A 56 -9.96 22.02 -2.86
N SER A 57 -9.15 22.76 -2.11
CA SER A 57 -7.80 23.15 -2.52
C SER A 57 -6.90 21.96 -2.81
N LEU A 58 -7.04 20.85 -2.05
CA LEU A 58 -6.28 19.63 -2.31
C LEU A 58 -6.61 19.03 -3.69
N LYS A 59 -7.88 19.09 -4.09
CA LYS A 59 -8.32 18.62 -5.42
C LYS A 59 -7.72 19.47 -6.54
N GLN A 60 -7.67 20.79 -6.35
CA GLN A 60 -7.04 21.69 -7.31
C GLN A 60 -5.55 21.37 -7.47
N HIS A 61 -4.82 21.20 -6.36
CA HIS A 61 -3.40 20.83 -6.39
C HIS A 61 -3.14 19.50 -7.13
N ILE A 62 -4.05 18.52 -7.03
CA ILE A 62 -3.94 17.28 -7.80
C ILE A 62 -4.11 17.54 -9.29
N VAL A 63 -5.16 18.26 -9.69
CA VAL A 63 -5.46 18.56 -11.09
C VAL A 63 -4.34 19.40 -11.73
N GLU A 64 -3.81 20.36 -11.00
CA GLU A 64 -2.72 21.25 -11.44
C GLU A 64 -1.33 20.58 -11.35
N ASN A 65 -1.26 19.34 -10.82
CA ASN A 65 -0.01 18.61 -10.54
C ASN A 65 0.99 19.40 -9.68
N THR A 66 0.45 20.21 -8.76
CA THR A 66 1.23 21.01 -7.81
C THR A 66 1.26 20.40 -6.41
N LEU A 67 0.67 19.20 -6.24
CA LEU A 67 0.68 18.49 -4.97
C LEU A 67 2.07 17.93 -4.67
N GLU A 68 2.59 18.22 -3.48
CA GLU A 68 3.94 17.83 -3.04
C GLU A 68 3.93 17.16 -1.65
N GLY A 69 5.08 16.59 -1.29
CA GLY A 69 5.36 16.09 0.04
C GLY A 69 4.52 14.89 0.47
N ASN A 70 4.26 14.81 1.76
CA ASN A 70 3.56 13.67 2.37
C ASN A 70 2.11 13.51 1.88
N SER A 71 1.45 14.61 1.51
CA SER A 71 0.07 14.56 0.99
C SER A 71 0.02 13.83 -0.36
N LYS A 72 0.99 14.08 -1.25
CA LYS A 72 1.10 13.37 -2.53
C LYS A 72 1.34 11.87 -2.31
N GLY A 73 2.31 11.53 -1.45
CA GLY A 73 2.61 10.15 -1.10
C GLY A 73 1.41 9.40 -0.54
N GLY A 74 0.70 9.99 0.42
CA GLY A 74 -0.48 9.38 1.03
C GLY A 74 -1.63 9.14 0.05
N ILE A 75 -1.88 10.06 -0.89
CA ILE A 75 -2.91 9.88 -1.92
C ILE A 75 -2.51 8.79 -2.91
N TYR A 76 -1.23 8.70 -3.29
CA TYR A 76 -0.73 7.67 -4.19
C TYR A 76 -0.79 6.28 -3.55
N GLU A 77 -0.37 6.16 -2.28
CA GLU A 77 -0.50 4.93 -1.49
C GLU A 77 -1.97 4.49 -1.46
N TYR A 78 -2.87 5.44 -1.20
CA TYR A 78 -4.30 5.17 -1.15
C TYR A 78 -4.83 4.68 -2.51
N ALA A 79 -4.46 5.32 -3.61
CA ALA A 79 -4.88 4.94 -4.96
C ALA A 79 -4.43 3.52 -5.33
N VAL A 80 -3.19 3.15 -4.98
CA VAL A 80 -2.66 1.79 -5.18
C VAL A 80 -3.42 0.78 -4.33
N THR A 81 -3.63 1.09 -3.05
CA THR A 81 -4.34 0.23 -2.09
C THR A 81 -5.78 -0.02 -2.53
N ASP A 82 -6.51 1.04 -2.94
CA ASP A 82 -7.89 0.95 -3.45
C ASP A 82 -7.97 0.10 -4.73
N ALA A 83 -7.04 0.29 -5.66
CA ALA A 83 -7.00 -0.49 -6.90
C ALA A 83 -6.75 -1.99 -6.63
N LEU A 84 -5.84 -2.32 -5.72
CA LEU A 84 -5.55 -3.70 -5.33
C LEU A 84 -6.73 -4.35 -4.59
N TYR A 85 -7.38 -3.62 -3.70
CA TYR A 85 -8.60 -4.08 -3.04
C TYR A 85 -9.69 -4.44 -4.04
N LYS A 86 -9.97 -3.54 -5.00
CA LYS A 86 -10.97 -3.76 -6.07
C LYS A 86 -10.63 -4.94 -6.99
N LYS A 87 -9.37 -5.35 -7.05
CA LYS A 87 -8.92 -6.58 -7.73
C LYS A 87 -9.09 -7.84 -6.87
N GLY A 88 -9.53 -7.70 -5.62
CA GLY A 88 -9.77 -8.81 -4.70
C GLY A 88 -8.54 -9.27 -3.92
N TYR A 89 -7.46 -8.52 -3.89
CA TYR A 89 -6.32 -8.85 -3.06
C TYR A 89 -6.59 -8.55 -1.59
N PRO A 90 -6.39 -9.53 -0.67
CA PRO A 90 -6.21 -9.23 0.74
C PRO A 90 -5.01 -8.31 0.92
N LEU A 91 -5.16 -7.27 1.75
CA LEU A 91 -4.15 -6.23 1.88
C LEU A 91 -3.42 -6.32 3.21
N TYR A 92 -2.10 -6.30 3.12
CA TYR A 92 -1.23 -6.27 4.27
C TYR A 92 -0.22 -5.13 4.11
N PHE A 93 0.42 -4.74 5.21
CA PHE A 93 1.61 -3.90 5.22
C PHE A 93 2.61 -4.47 6.21
N TYR A 94 3.87 -4.14 6.02
CA TYR A 94 4.92 -4.61 6.90
C TYR A 94 5.67 -3.44 7.51
N LYS A 95 6.01 -3.56 8.80
CA LYS A 95 6.83 -2.59 9.51
C LYS A 95 7.85 -3.32 10.37
N ASN A 96 9.12 -3.06 10.10
CA ASN A 96 10.21 -3.57 10.92
C ASN A 96 10.32 -2.75 12.21
N GLU A 97 10.15 -3.36 13.36
CA GLU A 97 10.14 -2.66 14.65
C GLU A 97 11.51 -2.08 15.02
N THR A 98 12.59 -2.73 14.60
CA THR A 98 13.96 -2.31 14.90
C THR A 98 14.43 -1.20 13.99
N THR A 99 14.34 -1.38 12.68
CA THR A 99 14.85 -0.43 11.68
C THR A 99 13.86 0.67 11.33
N LYS A 100 12.61 0.55 11.78
CA LYS A 100 11.47 1.42 11.45
C LYS A 100 11.17 1.52 9.96
N ARG A 101 11.76 0.63 9.15
CA ARG A 101 11.43 0.52 7.72
C ARG A 101 10.05 -0.07 7.56
N GLU A 102 9.35 0.44 6.56
CA GLU A 102 7.97 0.08 6.29
C GLU A 102 7.81 -0.24 4.81
N ILE A 103 6.94 -1.21 4.50
CA ILE A 103 6.47 -1.54 3.16
C ILE A 103 4.99 -1.20 3.13
N ASP A 104 4.61 -0.36 2.18
CA ASP A 104 3.28 0.24 2.12
C ASP A 104 2.18 -0.78 1.92
N VAL A 105 2.38 -1.73 0.99
CA VAL A 105 1.46 -2.84 0.73
C VAL A 105 2.23 -4.13 0.50
N VAL A 106 1.70 -5.24 1.02
CA VAL A 106 2.15 -6.60 0.72
C VAL A 106 0.95 -7.41 0.27
N ILE A 107 1.06 -8.12 -0.84
CA ILE A 107 0.01 -9.00 -1.36
C ILE A 107 0.55 -10.40 -1.62
N GLN A 108 -0.36 -11.38 -1.72
CA GLN A 108 -0.06 -12.69 -2.31
C GLN A 108 -0.60 -12.74 -3.74
N LYS A 109 0.26 -13.07 -4.67
CA LYS A 109 -0.07 -13.18 -6.10
C LYS A 109 0.62 -14.39 -6.70
N ASP A 110 -0.15 -15.25 -7.35
CA ASP A 110 0.35 -16.43 -8.05
C ASP A 110 1.24 -17.35 -7.17
N GLY A 111 0.87 -17.49 -5.90
CA GLY A 111 1.61 -18.29 -4.91
C GLY A 111 2.89 -17.62 -4.37
N MET A 112 3.12 -16.37 -4.69
CA MET A 112 4.27 -15.59 -4.24
C MET A 112 3.85 -14.41 -3.36
N VAL A 113 4.73 -14.02 -2.45
CA VAL A 113 4.59 -12.77 -1.69
C VAL A 113 5.22 -11.64 -2.49
N VAL A 114 4.45 -10.58 -2.74
CA VAL A 114 4.86 -9.45 -3.54
C VAL A 114 4.75 -8.17 -2.71
N PRO A 115 5.89 -7.62 -2.26
CA PRO A 115 5.92 -6.34 -1.57
C PRO A 115 5.83 -5.18 -2.57
N ILE A 116 5.15 -4.13 -2.16
CA ILE A 116 4.87 -2.95 -2.98
C ILE A 116 5.22 -1.70 -2.18
N GLU A 117 6.03 -0.83 -2.77
CA GLU A 117 6.37 0.49 -2.25
C GLU A 117 5.83 1.59 -3.16
N VAL A 118 5.17 2.60 -2.60
CA VAL A 118 4.58 3.71 -3.34
C VAL A 118 5.34 5.00 -3.05
N LYS A 119 5.68 5.73 -4.08
CA LYS A 119 6.44 6.99 -3.97
C LYS A 119 5.69 8.13 -4.66
N GLY A 120 5.57 9.26 -3.98
CA GLY A 120 5.02 10.49 -4.55
C GLY A 120 5.92 11.17 -5.59
N GLY A 121 7.10 10.62 -5.86
CA GLY A 121 8.07 11.08 -6.84
C GLY A 121 9.04 9.95 -7.20
N ASN A 122 10.05 10.21 -8.00
CA ASN A 122 11.01 9.19 -8.43
C ASN A 122 12.17 9.02 -7.43
N THR A 123 11.86 8.67 -6.18
CA THR A 123 12.85 8.40 -5.12
C THR A 123 13.20 6.91 -5.03
N ARG A 124 14.30 6.58 -4.35
CA ARG A 124 14.74 5.19 -4.17
C ARG A 124 13.83 4.42 -3.23
N ALA A 125 13.59 3.14 -3.53
CA ALA A 125 12.81 2.20 -2.71
C ALA A 125 13.72 1.44 -1.72
N ASN A 126 14.34 2.17 -0.78
CA ASN A 126 15.35 1.60 0.12
C ASN A 126 14.76 0.56 1.09
N SER A 127 13.50 0.72 1.52
CA SER A 127 12.82 -0.24 2.38
C SER A 127 12.57 -1.55 1.65
N LEU A 128 12.05 -1.46 0.42
CA LEU A 128 11.78 -2.60 -0.45
C LEU A 128 13.06 -3.38 -0.77
N LYS A 129 14.11 -2.68 -1.19
CA LYS A 129 15.42 -3.29 -1.46
C LYS A 129 15.97 -4.03 -0.23
N ALA A 130 15.88 -3.42 0.94
CA ALA A 130 16.35 -4.04 2.18
C ALA A 130 15.50 -5.25 2.59
N LEU A 131 14.18 -5.21 2.37
CA LEU A 131 13.31 -6.34 2.61
C LEU A 131 13.69 -7.52 1.71
N MET A 132 13.76 -7.32 0.39
CA MET A 132 14.08 -8.36 -0.58
C MET A 132 15.46 -8.99 -0.36
N LYS A 133 16.44 -8.19 0.08
CA LYS A 133 17.76 -8.70 0.44
C LYS A 133 17.73 -9.68 1.63
N ASN A 134 16.81 -9.46 2.58
CA ASN A 134 16.67 -10.29 3.79
C ASN A 134 15.73 -11.49 3.58
N HIS A 135 14.87 -11.45 2.57
CA HIS A 135 13.90 -12.49 2.22
C HIS A 135 14.19 -13.01 0.82
N LYS A 136 15.01 -14.04 0.72
CA LYS A 136 15.47 -14.60 -0.58
C LYS A 136 14.38 -15.33 -1.37
N ASP A 137 13.27 -15.63 -0.74
CA ASP A 137 12.06 -16.19 -1.31
C ASP A 137 11.21 -15.14 -2.05
N ILE A 138 11.47 -13.86 -1.82
CA ILE A 138 10.85 -12.75 -2.57
C ILE A 138 11.67 -12.48 -3.82
N SER A 139 11.18 -12.95 -4.97
CA SER A 139 11.89 -12.85 -6.25
C SER A 139 11.78 -11.48 -6.92
N TYR A 140 10.71 -10.74 -6.65
CA TYR A 140 10.49 -9.39 -7.17
C TYR A 140 9.57 -8.57 -6.25
N GLY A 141 9.56 -7.26 -6.47
CA GLY A 141 8.62 -6.34 -5.82
C GLY A 141 8.27 -5.18 -6.75
N TYR A 142 7.17 -4.52 -6.48
CA TYR A 142 6.77 -3.34 -7.26
C TYR A 142 7.12 -2.04 -6.54
N LYS A 143 7.58 -1.08 -7.33
CA LYS A 143 7.68 0.32 -6.94
C LYS A 143 6.76 1.15 -7.83
N PHE A 144 5.69 1.71 -7.28
CA PHE A 144 4.86 2.69 -7.98
C PHE A 144 5.40 4.09 -7.75
N ALA A 145 5.72 4.80 -8.83
CA ALA A 145 6.36 6.12 -8.75
C ALA A 145 6.08 6.96 -10.00
N ASP A 146 6.43 8.25 -9.92
CA ASP A 146 6.52 9.09 -11.12
C ASP A 146 7.76 8.67 -11.92
N GLY A 147 7.58 8.01 -13.05
CA GLY A 147 8.68 7.55 -13.89
C GLY A 147 8.24 6.53 -14.94
N ASN A 148 9.21 6.11 -15.76
CA ASN A 148 9.00 5.10 -16.77
C ASN A 148 9.07 3.68 -16.17
N ILE A 149 8.56 2.71 -16.93
CA ILE A 149 8.69 1.30 -16.61
C ILE A 149 10.17 0.90 -16.64
N GLY A 150 10.61 0.18 -15.63
CA GLY A 150 11.98 -0.34 -15.54
C GLY A 150 12.09 -1.46 -14.52
N VAL A 151 13.15 -2.23 -14.63
CA VAL A 151 13.51 -3.27 -13.64
C VAL A 151 14.97 -3.01 -13.24
N ASP A 152 15.24 -2.98 -11.95
CA ASP A 152 16.60 -2.85 -11.46
C ASP A 152 17.28 -4.20 -11.18
N GLU A 153 18.57 -4.16 -10.84
CA GLU A 153 19.37 -5.35 -10.54
C GLU A 153 18.89 -6.14 -9.32
N ASP A 154 18.12 -5.51 -8.43
CA ASP A 154 17.57 -6.14 -7.24
C ASP A 154 16.19 -6.78 -7.50
N GLY A 155 15.67 -6.75 -8.74
CA GLY A 155 14.36 -7.30 -9.10
C GLY A 155 13.20 -6.37 -8.76
N ILE A 156 13.45 -5.09 -8.49
CA ILE A 156 12.40 -4.10 -8.26
C ILE A 156 11.86 -3.59 -9.59
N ILE A 157 10.59 -3.85 -9.83
CA ILE A 157 9.87 -3.42 -11.02
C ILE A 157 9.26 -2.05 -10.75
N THR A 158 9.80 -1.00 -11.36
CA THR A 158 9.23 0.36 -11.28
C THR A 158 8.12 0.51 -12.31
N LEU A 159 6.98 0.99 -11.87
CA LEU A 159 5.79 1.21 -12.70
C LEU A 159 5.20 2.61 -12.43
N PRO A 160 4.67 3.29 -13.45
CA PRO A 160 3.78 4.42 -13.25
C PRO A 160 2.54 4.03 -12.42
N LEU A 161 1.98 4.97 -11.67
CA LEU A 161 0.89 4.70 -10.75
C LEU A 161 -0.32 3.99 -11.40
N TYR A 162 -0.71 4.44 -12.59
CA TYR A 162 -1.86 3.88 -13.33
C TYR A 162 -1.68 2.40 -13.71
N MET A 163 -0.44 1.90 -13.75
CA MET A 163 -0.12 0.52 -14.07
C MET A 163 -0.56 -0.48 -12.99
N VAL A 164 -0.96 -0.01 -11.81
CA VAL A 164 -1.56 -0.88 -10.78
C VAL A 164 -2.80 -1.62 -11.29
N ALA A 165 -3.50 -1.06 -12.27
CA ALA A 165 -4.65 -1.71 -12.91
C ALA A 165 -4.29 -3.00 -13.66
N PHE A 166 -3.02 -3.23 -13.97
CA PHE A 166 -2.54 -4.34 -14.81
C PHE A 166 -1.72 -5.42 -14.06
N ILE A 167 -1.51 -5.26 -12.75
CA ILE A 167 -0.79 -6.26 -11.95
C ILE A 167 -1.69 -7.31 -11.31
#